data_36f2cde006bbba961cef288371008f57
#
_entry.id   36f2cde006bbba961cef288371008f57
#
_cell.length_a   1.000
_cell.length_b   1.000
_cell.length_c   1.000
_cell.angle_alpha   90.00
_cell.angle_beta   90.00
_cell.angle_gamma   90.00
#
_symmetry.space_group_name_H-M   'P 1'
#
loop_
_entity.id
_entity.type
_entity.pdbx_description
1 polymer ?
#
loop_
_entity_poly.entity_id
_entity_poly.type
_entity_poly.pdbx_seq_one_letter_code
_entity_poly.pdbx_strand_id
1 'polypeptide(L)'
;RLGGQEDDLVVEEGDGIFTDPVVARHFVESTRIDSLAVAIGSAHGLYQGEPKLDFSRLGQIRQQVDIPLVLHGASGIPENMIRQAIELGICKVNVATELKIAFAGAVKEYFARHPDANDPRKYIVPGKLAMQKVVEEKIRICGSAGCL
;
A
#
# COMPACT_ATOMS: atom_id res chain seq x y z
N ARG A 1 12.76 12.81 0.21
CA ARG A 1 12.00 13.00 -1.04
C ARG A 1 11.46 11.65 -1.47
N LEU A 2 10.16 11.44 -1.35
CA LEU A 2 9.49 10.23 -1.75
C LEU A 2 8.46 10.61 -2.83
N GLY A 3 8.92 10.69 -4.08
CA GLY A 3 8.05 10.80 -5.24
C GLY A 3 7.52 9.42 -5.60
N GLY A 4 6.23 9.29 -5.82
CA GLY A 4 5.57 8.13 -6.40
C GLY A 4 4.83 8.53 -7.66
N GLN A 5 4.62 7.60 -8.57
CA GLN A 5 3.78 7.79 -9.74
C GLN A 5 2.47 7.04 -9.52
N GLU A 6 1.37 7.78 -9.41
CA GLU A 6 0.03 7.21 -9.34
C GLU A 6 -0.67 7.47 -10.69
N ASP A 7 -1.01 6.39 -11.39
CA ASP A 7 -1.52 6.41 -12.77
C ASP A 7 -0.59 7.21 -13.70
N ASP A 8 -1.04 8.24 -14.38
CA ASP A 8 -0.24 9.08 -15.27
C ASP A 8 0.28 10.38 -14.60
N LEU A 9 0.04 10.53 -13.28
CA LEU A 9 0.45 11.70 -12.52
C LEU A 9 1.78 11.44 -11.82
N VAL A 10 2.80 12.21 -12.20
CA VAL A 10 4.04 12.33 -11.41
C VAL A 10 3.73 13.23 -10.23
N VAL A 11 3.71 12.65 -9.02
CA VAL A 11 3.65 13.45 -7.81
C VAL A 11 5.02 14.10 -7.65
N GLU A 12 5.10 15.42 -7.94
CA GLU A 12 6.32 16.17 -7.71
C GLU A 12 6.74 16.04 -6.24
N GLU A 13 8.07 15.97 -6.05
CA GLU A 13 8.72 15.94 -4.74
C GLU A 13 8.37 17.23 -3.96
N GLY A 14 7.22 17.23 -3.28
CA GLY A 14 6.96 18.18 -2.20
C GLY A 14 7.66 17.68 -0.94
N ASP A 15 8.07 18.57 -0.05
CA ASP A 15 8.43 18.23 1.31
C ASP A 15 7.25 17.44 1.90
N GLY A 16 7.42 16.10 1.96
CA GLY A 16 6.35 15.21 2.37
C GLY A 16 5.82 15.67 3.73
N ILE A 17 4.60 16.20 3.75
CA ILE A 17 3.96 16.62 4.98
C ILE A 17 3.66 15.35 5.76
N PHE A 18 4.52 15.04 6.71
CA PHE A 18 4.27 13.96 7.65
C PHE A 18 3.11 14.32 8.58
N THR A 19 2.33 13.34 8.97
CA THR A 19 1.26 13.53 9.95
C THR A 19 1.84 13.99 11.29
N ASP A 20 1.42 15.15 11.78
CA ASP A 20 1.75 15.61 13.13
C ASP A 20 0.90 14.87 14.16
N PRO A 21 1.48 14.29 15.22
CA PRO A 21 0.75 13.51 16.21
C PRO A 21 -0.34 14.29 16.96
N VAL A 22 -0.10 15.56 17.27
CA VAL A 22 -1.07 16.41 17.99
C VAL A 22 -2.23 16.80 17.06
N VAL A 23 -1.93 17.14 15.82
CA VAL A 23 -2.93 17.44 14.79
C VAL A 23 -3.78 16.21 14.52
N ALA A 24 -3.17 15.01 14.44
CA ALA A 24 -3.88 13.74 14.27
C ALA A 24 -4.92 13.53 15.40
N ARG A 25 -4.53 13.74 16.65
CA ARG A 25 -5.46 13.65 17.79
C ARG A 25 -6.63 14.60 17.64
N HIS A 26 -6.37 15.89 17.43
CA HIS A 26 -7.44 16.88 17.26
C HIS A 26 -8.37 16.57 16.10
N PHE A 27 -7.81 16.06 15.00
CA PHE A 27 -8.60 15.64 13.84
C PHE A 27 -9.54 14.48 14.20
N VAL A 28 -9.04 13.45 14.87
CA VAL A 28 -9.85 12.29 15.30
C VAL A 28 -10.96 12.72 16.28
N GLU A 29 -10.61 13.53 17.28
CA GLU A 29 -11.57 14.05 18.27
C GLU A 29 -12.70 14.87 17.62
N SER A 30 -12.35 15.70 16.63
CA SER A 30 -13.29 16.58 15.94
C SER A 30 -14.18 15.85 14.94
N THR A 31 -13.64 14.86 14.23
CA THR A 31 -14.33 14.18 13.13
C THR A 31 -15.01 12.87 13.55
N ARG A 32 -14.55 12.25 14.65
CA ARG A 32 -15.00 10.95 15.14
C ARG A 32 -14.96 9.85 14.10
N ILE A 33 -13.91 9.83 13.26
CA ILE A 33 -13.67 8.79 12.26
C ILE A 33 -13.30 7.46 12.92
N ASP A 34 -13.59 6.35 12.25
CA ASP A 34 -13.34 5.00 12.74
C ASP A 34 -11.90 4.51 12.51
N SER A 35 -11.18 5.12 11.58
CA SER A 35 -9.77 4.80 11.28
C SER A 35 -9.06 5.99 10.65
N LEU A 36 -7.74 6.08 10.83
CA LEU A 36 -6.94 7.19 10.31
C LEU A 36 -5.79 6.67 9.44
N ALA A 37 -5.73 7.12 8.19
CA ALA A 37 -4.56 6.93 7.36
C ALA A 37 -3.52 8.01 7.66
N VAL A 38 -2.28 7.58 7.94
CA VAL A 38 -1.19 8.46 8.39
C VAL A 38 -0.07 8.56 7.37
N ALA A 39 0.45 9.77 7.17
CA ALA A 39 1.62 10.03 6.36
C ALA A 39 2.88 9.88 7.21
N ILE A 40 3.59 8.78 7.01
CA ILE A 40 4.84 8.44 7.71
C ILE A 40 6.01 8.17 6.74
N GLY A 41 5.91 8.65 5.50
CA GLY A 41 6.93 8.48 4.47
C GLY A 41 6.61 7.42 3.42
N SER A 42 5.42 6.81 3.45
CA SER A 42 4.93 6.01 2.33
C SER A 42 4.39 6.90 1.22
N ALA A 43 4.50 6.44 -0.04
CA ALA A 43 4.00 7.12 -1.22
C ALA A 43 3.23 6.15 -2.11
N HIS A 44 2.26 6.65 -2.87
CA HIS A 44 1.55 5.86 -3.86
C HIS A 44 2.44 5.60 -5.09
N GLY A 45 2.24 4.47 -5.76
CA GLY A 45 2.98 4.09 -6.95
C GLY A 45 4.22 3.24 -6.67
N LEU A 46 5.17 3.23 -7.61
CA LEU A 46 6.46 2.57 -7.44
C LEU A 46 7.47 3.56 -6.85
N TYR A 47 8.20 3.10 -5.85
CA TYR A 47 9.30 3.89 -5.27
C TYR A 47 10.47 4.00 -6.26
N GLN A 48 11.03 5.21 -6.40
CA GLN A 48 12.25 5.43 -7.19
C GLN A 48 13.54 5.13 -6.39
N GLY A 49 13.42 4.70 -5.13
CA GLY A 49 14.51 4.35 -4.24
C GLY A 49 14.00 3.51 -3.08
N GLU A 50 14.83 3.29 -2.07
CA GLU A 50 14.38 2.58 -0.86
C GLU A 50 13.36 3.42 -0.10
N PRO A 51 12.15 2.87 0.16
CA PRO A 51 11.16 3.54 1.00
C PRO A 51 11.72 3.73 2.42
N LYS A 52 11.45 4.90 3.01
CA LYS A 52 11.88 5.22 4.38
C LYS A 52 10.66 5.60 5.19
N LEU A 53 10.24 4.71 6.09
CA LEU A 53 9.14 4.99 7.00
C LEU A 53 9.65 5.60 8.31
N ASP A 54 8.98 6.64 8.79
CA ASP A 54 9.23 7.25 10.09
C ASP A 54 8.49 6.47 11.20
N PHE A 55 9.11 5.41 11.67
CA PHE A 55 8.56 4.56 12.72
C PHE A 55 8.48 5.28 14.08
N SER A 56 9.37 6.23 14.34
CA SER A 56 9.31 7.05 15.57
C SER A 56 8.02 7.88 15.58
N ARG A 57 7.73 8.52 14.47
CA ARG A 57 6.48 9.28 14.27
C ARG A 57 5.25 8.41 14.36
N LEU A 58 5.26 7.21 13.76
CA LEU A 58 4.17 6.26 13.87
C LEU A 58 3.86 5.92 15.33
N GLY A 59 4.90 5.63 16.12
CA GLY A 59 4.76 5.40 17.56
C GLY A 59 4.18 6.59 18.31
N GLN A 60 4.61 7.81 17.99
CA GLN A 60 4.08 9.04 18.59
C GLN A 60 2.60 9.25 18.23
N ILE A 61 2.20 9.02 16.97
CA ILE A 61 0.80 9.09 16.56
C ILE A 61 -0.03 8.04 17.32
N ARG A 62 0.45 6.80 17.41
CA ARG A 62 -0.24 5.72 18.12
C ARG A 62 -0.51 6.05 19.59
N GLN A 63 0.41 6.78 20.25
CA GLN A 63 0.23 7.26 21.63
C GLN A 63 -0.84 8.36 21.76
N GLN A 64 -1.16 9.06 20.69
CA GLN A 64 -2.09 10.19 20.69
C GLN A 64 -3.51 9.78 20.26
N VAL A 65 -3.67 8.67 19.53
CA VAL A 65 -4.97 8.24 18.99
C VAL A 65 -5.20 6.75 19.28
N ASP A 66 -6.44 6.42 19.68
CA ASP A 66 -6.84 5.04 20.04
C ASP A 66 -7.51 4.28 18.89
N ILE A 67 -7.83 4.97 17.79
CA ILE A 67 -8.47 4.36 16.62
C ILE A 67 -7.46 3.58 15.75
N PRO A 68 -7.93 2.62 14.93
CA PRO A 68 -7.07 1.90 13.98
C PRO A 68 -6.32 2.82 13.01
N LEU A 69 -5.01 2.57 12.86
CA LEU A 69 -4.16 3.28 11.90
C LEU A 69 -4.04 2.51 10.59
N VAL A 70 -3.96 3.25 9.49
CA VAL A 70 -3.92 2.71 8.12
C VAL A 70 -2.64 3.15 7.42
N LEU A 71 -1.95 2.21 6.78
CA LEU A 71 -0.81 2.46 5.90
C LEU A 71 -1.27 2.47 4.44
N HIS A 72 -1.19 3.63 3.78
CA HIS A 72 -1.35 3.79 2.34
C HIS A 72 -0.01 3.65 1.61
N GLY A 73 -0.06 3.41 0.29
CA GLY A 73 1.14 3.37 -0.55
C GLY A 73 2.10 2.23 -0.20
N ALA A 74 1.57 1.09 0.23
CA ALA A 74 2.38 -0.04 0.68
C ALA A 74 2.98 -0.90 -0.45
N SER A 75 2.67 -0.61 -1.72
CA SER A 75 3.27 -1.30 -2.86
C SER A 75 4.78 -1.00 -2.93
N GLY A 76 5.61 -2.06 -2.92
CA GLY A 76 7.07 -1.92 -2.95
C GLY A 76 7.74 -1.64 -1.59
N ILE A 77 6.98 -1.57 -0.50
CA ILE A 77 7.57 -1.51 0.85
C ILE A 77 8.08 -2.91 1.23
N PRO A 78 9.33 -3.05 1.71
CA PRO A 78 9.89 -4.30 2.19
C PRO A 78 9.06 -4.94 3.31
N GLU A 79 9.00 -6.28 3.33
CA GLU A 79 8.23 -7.06 4.30
C GLU A 79 8.53 -6.69 5.75
N ASN A 80 9.81 -6.56 6.11
CA ASN A 80 10.24 -6.20 7.45
C ASN A 80 9.69 -4.85 7.90
N MET A 81 9.60 -3.86 6.99
CA MET A 81 9.03 -2.54 7.30
C MET A 81 7.51 -2.61 7.49
N ILE A 82 6.80 -3.42 6.68
CA ILE A 82 5.37 -3.63 6.85
C ILE A 82 5.09 -4.28 8.21
N ARG A 83 5.85 -5.33 8.57
CA ARG A 83 5.72 -6.00 9.87
C ARG A 83 6.00 -5.06 11.03
N GLN A 84 7.06 -4.28 10.96
CA GLN A 84 7.38 -3.27 11.97
C GLN A 84 6.28 -2.21 12.10
N ALA A 85 5.70 -1.76 11.00
CA ALA A 85 4.57 -0.83 11.03
C ALA A 85 3.34 -1.43 11.73
N ILE A 86 3.06 -2.71 11.49
CA ILE A 86 1.96 -3.45 12.15
C ILE A 86 2.21 -3.57 13.65
N GLU A 87 3.43 -3.93 14.06
CA GLU A 87 3.82 -3.98 15.48
C GLU A 87 3.64 -2.64 16.20
N LEU A 88 3.81 -1.52 15.47
CA LEU A 88 3.63 -0.16 15.96
C LEU A 88 2.19 0.37 15.84
N GLY A 89 1.22 -0.48 15.45
CA GLY A 89 -0.20 -0.15 15.51
C GLY A 89 -0.90 0.09 14.17
N ILE A 90 -0.26 -0.18 13.04
CA ILE A 90 -0.98 -0.25 11.76
C ILE A 90 -1.90 -1.48 11.77
N CYS A 91 -3.19 -1.25 11.54
CA CYS A 91 -4.23 -2.29 11.53
C CYS A 91 -4.72 -2.61 10.10
N LYS A 92 -4.43 -1.76 9.13
CA LYS A 92 -4.86 -1.92 7.74
C LYS A 92 -3.75 -1.46 6.78
N VAL A 93 -3.48 -2.26 5.75
CA VAL A 93 -2.47 -1.96 4.72
C VAL A 93 -3.13 -1.90 3.35
N ASN A 94 -2.97 -0.79 2.64
CA ASN A 94 -3.52 -0.61 1.30
C ASN A 94 -2.45 -0.85 0.22
N VAL A 95 -2.74 -1.80 -0.67
CA VAL A 95 -1.88 -2.20 -1.79
C VAL A 95 -2.69 -2.11 -3.09
N ALA A 96 -2.17 -1.45 -4.11
CA ALA A 96 -2.82 -1.34 -5.42
C ALA A 96 -1.83 -1.56 -6.58
N THR A 97 -0.73 -0.81 -6.64
CA THR A 97 0.19 -0.77 -7.77
C THR A 97 0.79 -2.14 -8.11
N GLU A 98 1.20 -2.92 -7.12
CA GLU A 98 1.71 -4.29 -7.34
C GLU A 98 0.66 -5.20 -8.01
N LEU A 99 -0.62 -5.06 -7.64
CA LEU A 99 -1.73 -5.82 -8.23
C LEU A 99 -1.93 -5.44 -9.70
N LYS A 100 -1.92 -4.13 -10.00
CA LYS A 100 -2.04 -3.61 -11.38
C LYS A 100 -0.89 -4.13 -12.25
N ILE A 101 0.35 -4.09 -11.75
CA ILE A 101 1.55 -4.55 -12.46
C ILE A 101 1.47 -6.05 -12.72
N ALA A 102 1.15 -6.86 -11.72
CA ALA A 102 1.03 -8.31 -11.85
C ALA A 102 -0.03 -8.69 -12.88
N PHE A 103 -1.21 -8.06 -12.83
CA PHE A 103 -2.28 -8.26 -13.80
C PHE A 103 -1.82 -7.92 -15.23
N ALA A 104 -1.33 -6.69 -15.42
CA ALA A 104 -0.92 -6.20 -16.74
C ALA A 104 0.22 -7.02 -17.33
N GLY A 105 1.19 -7.43 -16.52
CA GLY A 105 2.29 -8.29 -16.93
C GLY A 105 1.81 -9.64 -17.47
N ALA A 106 0.95 -10.31 -16.72
CA ALA A 106 0.41 -11.62 -17.13
C ALA A 106 -0.49 -11.54 -18.39
N VAL A 107 -1.26 -10.45 -18.54
CA VAL A 107 -2.06 -10.22 -19.75
C VAL A 107 -1.17 -9.93 -20.96
N LYS A 108 -0.13 -9.11 -20.81
CA LYS A 108 0.84 -8.85 -21.89
C LYS A 108 1.56 -10.14 -22.32
N GLU A 109 1.97 -10.97 -21.37
CA GLU A 109 2.58 -12.27 -21.65
C GLU A 109 1.63 -13.21 -22.38
N TYR A 110 0.35 -13.22 -22.02
CA TYR A 110 -0.68 -13.99 -22.72
C TYR A 110 -0.81 -13.57 -24.18
N PHE A 111 -0.89 -12.27 -24.47
CA PHE A 111 -0.97 -11.76 -25.83
C PHE A 111 0.30 -12.02 -26.64
N ALA A 112 1.47 -11.98 -26.01
CA ALA A 112 2.73 -12.32 -26.68
C ALA A 112 2.74 -13.78 -27.18
N ARG A 113 2.09 -14.70 -26.44
CA ARG A 113 1.97 -16.11 -26.83
C ARG A 113 0.75 -16.40 -27.75
N HIS A 114 -0.26 -15.53 -27.70
CA HIS A 114 -1.52 -15.70 -28.42
C HIS A 114 -1.91 -14.36 -29.09
N PRO A 115 -1.19 -13.92 -30.16
CA PRO A 115 -1.39 -12.60 -30.77
C PRO A 115 -2.81 -12.39 -31.32
N ASP A 116 -3.47 -13.46 -31.76
CA ASP A 116 -4.83 -13.40 -32.31
C ASP A 116 -5.94 -13.57 -31.26
N ALA A 117 -5.59 -13.57 -29.97
CA ALA A 117 -6.57 -13.73 -28.92
C ALA A 117 -7.51 -12.52 -28.84
N ASN A 118 -8.82 -12.79 -28.89
CA ASN A 118 -9.86 -11.74 -28.86
C ASN A 118 -10.93 -11.99 -27.79
N ASP A 119 -10.86 -13.13 -27.07
CA ASP A 119 -11.83 -13.46 -26.03
C ASP A 119 -11.31 -13.04 -24.64
N PRO A 120 -11.93 -12.01 -24.00
CA PRO A 120 -11.51 -11.51 -22.69
C PRO A 120 -11.55 -12.57 -21.59
N ARG A 121 -12.45 -13.56 -21.69
CA ARG A 121 -12.53 -14.66 -20.72
C ARG A 121 -11.23 -15.46 -20.65
N LYS A 122 -10.44 -15.48 -21.74
CA LYS A 122 -9.17 -16.20 -21.81
C LYS A 122 -8.00 -15.37 -21.27
N TYR A 123 -7.86 -14.11 -21.71
CA TYR A 123 -6.69 -13.29 -21.32
C TYR A 123 -6.83 -12.63 -19.95
N ILE A 124 -8.04 -12.48 -19.40
CA ILE A 124 -8.23 -11.98 -18.03
C ILE A 124 -7.82 -13.04 -16.98
N VAL A 125 -7.98 -14.32 -17.26
CA VAL A 125 -7.68 -15.40 -16.29
C VAL A 125 -6.23 -15.37 -15.80
N PRO A 126 -5.18 -15.36 -16.64
CA PRO A 126 -3.81 -15.25 -16.16
C PRO A 126 -3.54 -13.97 -15.34
N GLY A 127 -4.16 -12.85 -15.71
CA GLY A 127 -4.08 -11.62 -14.92
C GLY A 127 -4.66 -11.78 -13.52
N LYS A 128 -5.84 -12.38 -13.39
CA LYS A 128 -6.47 -12.68 -12.09
C LYS A 128 -5.59 -13.60 -11.23
N LEU A 129 -5.04 -14.65 -11.81
CA LEU A 129 -4.16 -15.59 -11.08
C LEU A 129 -2.87 -14.92 -10.61
N ALA A 130 -2.31 -14.01 -11.41
CA ALA A 130 -1.15 -13.23 -11.01
C ALA A 130 -1.47 -12.29 -9.83
N MET A 131 -2.61 -11.60 -9.88
CA MET A 131 -3.08 -10.78 -8.75
C MET A 131 -3.31 -11.60 -7.49
N GLN A 132 -3.93 -12.78 -7.62
CA GLN A 132 -4.18 -13.67 -6.48
C GLN A 132 -2.90 -14.01 -5.74
N LYS A 133 -1.81 -14.33 -6.45
CA LYS A 133 -0.51 -14.62 -5.83
C LYS A 133 0.02 -13.44 -5.02
N VAL A 134 -0.11 -12.21 -5.53
CA VAL A 134 0.28 -11.00 -4.80
C VAL A 134 -0.57 -10.83 -3.54
N VAL A 135 -1.89 -11.04 -3.63
CA VAL A 135 -2.78 -10.97 -2.47
C VAL A 135 -2.41 -12.00 -1.40
N GLU A 136 -2.17 -13.24 -1.79
CA GLU A 136 -1.75 -14.32 -0.88
C GLU A 136 -0.43 -14.00 -0.17
N GLU A 137 0.51 -13.39 -0.89
CA GLU A 137 1.77 -12.92 -0.30
C GLU A 137 1.52 -11.80 0.72
N LYS A 138 0.72 -10.80 0.39
CA LYS A 138 0.39 -9.70 1.31
C LYS A 138 -0.37 -10.18 2.55
N ILE A 139 -1.27 -11.14 2.42
CA ILE A 139 -1.94 -11.79 3.56
C ILE A 139 -0.92 -12.41 4.51
N ARG A 140 0.09 -13.12 3.97
CA ARG A 140 1.17 -13.71 4.79
C ARG A 140 2.04 -12.65 5.44
N ILE A 141 2.45 -11.62 4.70
CA ILE A 141 3.26 -10.51 5.21
C ILE A 141 2.54 -9.79 6.36
N CYS A 142 1.24 -9.54 6.20
CA CYS A 142 0.42 -8.88 7.22
C CYS A 142 0.06 -9.79 8.41
N GLY A 143 0.42 -11.08 8.40
CA GLY A 143 0.08 -12.01 9.47
C GLY A 143 -1.41 -12.34 9.53
N SER A 144 -2.16 -12.12 8.45
CA SER A 144 -3.62 -12.33 8.41
C SER A 144 -4.03 -13.73 7.92
N ALA A 145 -3.08 -14.61 7.63
CA ALA A 145 -3.39 -15.97 7.19
C ALA A 145 -4.00 -16.77 8.36
N GLY A 146 -5.18 -17.37 8.12
CA GLY A 146 -5.87 -18.19 9.13
C GLY A 146 -6.56 -17.40 10.24
N CYS A 147 -6.76 -16.09 10.08
CA CYS A 147 -7.44 -15.22 11.04
C CYS A 147 -8.95 -15.05 10.76
N LEU A 148 -9.63 -16.09 10.27
CA LEU A 148 -11.08 -16.12 10.04
C LEU A 148 -11.76 -17.01 11.09
#